data_6cb5bddceacd7b286efcd264e1824363
#
_entry.id   6cb5bddceacd7b286efcd264e1824363
#
_cell.length_a   1.000
_cell.length_b   1.000
_cell.length_c   1.000
_cell.angle_alpha   90.00
_cell.angle_beta   90.00
_cell.angle_gamma   90.00
#
_symmetry.space_group_name_H-M   'P 1'
#
loop_
_entity.id
_entity.type
_entity.pdbx_description
1 polymer ?
#
loop_
_entity_poly.entity_id
_entity_poly.type
_entity_poly.pdbx_seq_one_letter_code
_entity_poly.pdbx_strand_id
1 'polypeptide(L)'
;YRGTSIETRIQKNMLLLSLEGQPFPVLDVEQYLREPPPSGNSLTGKVVVAFFWAHWCPDCKRQEPILAALHEEYGDRGLTIVGPTQLYGFTSRGQTATPEEELAYLTGDYNDQFPVPSWMGVPISKDNFLNFGVSTTPTLILVDREGVVQRYNPGTLSHDELKALIEPLLLQ
;
A
#
# COMPACT_ATOMS: atom_id res chain seq x y z
N TYR A 1 21.89 12.44 -17.73
CA TYR A 1 20.86 11.40 -17.49
C TYR A 1 19.93 11.69 -16.31
N ARG A 2 20.14 12.76 -15.52
CA ARG A 2 19.28 13.13 -14.38
C ARG A 2 17.90 13.58 -14.90
N GLY A 3 16.81 13.03 -14.28
CA GLY A 3 15.44 13.34 -14.67
C GLY A 3 14.91 12.55 -15.87
N THR A 4 15.60 11.50 -16.31
CA THR A 4 15.13 10.62 -17.39
C THR A 4 14.32 9.43 -16.84
N SER A 5 13.49 8.82 -17.68
CA SER A 5 12.77 7.58 -17.34
C SER A 5 13.73 6.44 -16.94
N ILE A 6 14.95 6.44 -17.44
CA ILE A 6 15.99 5.45 -17.11
C ILE A 6 16.47 5.64 -15.68
N GLU A 7 16.73 6.89 -15.24
CA GLU A 7 17.12 7.17 -13.86
C GLU A 7 16.07 6.71 -12.87
N THR A 8 14.79 7.04 -13.11
CA THR A 8 13.67 6.61 -12.30
C THR A 8 13.57 5.07 -12.20
N ARG A 9 13.80 4.36 -13.33
CA ARG A 9 13.80 2.89 -13.35
C ARG A 9 14.96 2.29 -12.57
N ILE A 10 16.15 2.85 -12.70
CA ILE A 10 17.33 2.41 -11.93
C ILE A 10 17.11 2.63 -10.45
N GLN A 11 16.61 3.80 -10.04
CA GLN A 11 16.31 4.11 -8.65
C GLN A 11 15.29 3.11 -8.07
N LYS A 12 14.19 2.85 -8.78
CA LYS A 12 13.16 1.88 -8.33
C LYS A 12 13.75 0.46 -8.20
N ASN A 13 14.57 0.03 -9.15
CA ASN A 13 15.21 -1.29 -9.08
C ASN A 13 16.20 -1.40 -7.93
N MET A 14 16.94 -0.33 -7.63
CA MET A 14 17.85 -0.30 -6.47
C MET A 14 17.08 -0.42 -5.17
N LEU A 15 15.99 0.34 -5.01
CA LEU A 15 15.14 0.29 -3.82
C LEU A 15 14.48 -1.09 -3.65
N LEU A 16 13.96 -1.67 -4.73
CA LEU A 16 13.39 -3.02 -4.72
C LEU A 16 14.39 -4.06 -4.17
N LEU A 17 15.68 -3.91 -4.46
CA LEU A 17 16.72 -4.85 -4.04
C LEU A 17 17.34 -4.52 -2.68
N SER A 18 17.13 -3.32 -2.14
CA SER A 18 17.84 -2.84 -0.96
C SER A 18 16.96 -2.40 0.20
N LEU A 19 15.64 -2.39 0.04
CA LEU A 19 14.75 -1.86 1.08
C LEU A 19 14.58 -2.82 2.27
N GLU A 20 14.68 -4.14 2.04
CA GLU A 20 14.65 -5.12 3.13
C GLU A 20 15.83 -4.89 4.10
N GLY A 21 15.54 -4.91 5.40
CA GLY A 21 16.50 -4.60 6.45
C GLY A 21 16.76 -3.10 6.68
N GLN A 22 16.10 -2.23 5.93
CA GLN A 22 16.21 -0.78 6.10
C GLN A 22 14.99 -0.21 6.86
N PRO A 23 15.14 0.96 7.48
CA PRO A 23 13.99 1.67 8.04
C PRO A 23 12.92 1.91 6.97
N PHE A 24 11.67 1.68 7.34
CA PHE A 24 10.51 1.97 6.48
C PHE A 24 10.45 3.46 6.19
N PRO A 25 10.53 3.90 4.93
CA PRO A 25 10.47 5.31 4.59
C PRO A 25 9.15 5.94 5.05
N VAL A 26 9.19 7.22 5.40
CA VAL A 26 7.98 7.97 5.76
C VAL A 26 7.06 8.01 4.54
N LEU A 27 5.79 7.67 4.75
CA LEU A 27 4.78 7.81 3.72
C LEU A 27 4.50 9.28 3.47
N ASP A 28 4.60 9.69 2.23
CA ASP A 28 4.15 11.00 1.78
C ASP A 28 2.63 11.03 1.68
N VAL A 29 2.02 12.15 2.05
CA VAL A 29 0.56 12.30 2.04
C VAL A 29 0.20 13.64 1.41
N GLU A 30 -0.11 13.64 0.13
CA GLU A 30 -0.73 14.82 -0.51
C GLU A 30 -2.18 14.97 -0.02
N GLN A 31 -2.88 13.85 0.09
CA GLN A 31 -4.24 13.75 0.66
C GLN A 31 -4.54 12.30 1.06
N TYR A 32 -5.61 12.10 1.83
CA TYR A 32 -6.17 10.78 2.07
C TYR A 32 -7.41 10.55 1.19
N LEU A 33 -7.65 9.29 0.80
CA LEU A 33 -8.87 8.91 0.08
C LEU A 33 -10.13 9.24 0.91
N ARG A 34 -10.01 9.08 2.23
CA ARG A 34 -10.99 9.48 3.25
C ARG A 34 -10.26 9.72 4.57
N GLU A 35 -10.95 10.32 5.52
CA GLU A 35 -10.40 10.53 6.87
C GLU A 35 -9.78 9.23 7.39
N PRO A 36 -8.48 9.23 7.73
CA PRO A 36 -7.83 8.03 8.20
C PRO A 36 -8.36 7.65 9.60
N PRO A 37 -8.42 6.35 9.93
CA PRO A 37 -8.81 5.95 11.26
C PRO A 37 -7.82 6.49 12.29
N PRO A 38 -8.27 6.87 13.50
CA PRO A 38 -7.40 7.42 14.55
C PRO A 38 -6.19 6.54 14.88
N SER A 39 -6.36 5.22 14.76
CA SER A 39 -5.29 4.22 14.95
C SER A 39 -4.37 4.08 13.73
N GLY A 40 -4.75 4.55 12.56
CA GLY A 40 -4.03 4.39 11.30
C GLY A 40 -2.90 5.40 11.07
N ASN A 41 -2.86 6.47 11.87
CA ASN A 41 -1.87 7.54 11.70
C ASN A 41 -0.52 7.27 12.38
N SER A 42 -0.47 6.31 13.32
CA SER A 42 0.78 5.90 13.96
C SER A 42 1.11 4.47 13.60
N LEU A 43 2.17 4.29 12.84
CA LEU A 43 2.71 2.98 12.49
C LEU A 43 3.73 2.49 13.53
N THR A 44 4.14 3.37 14.45
CA THR A 44 5.18 3.08 15.45
C THR A 44 4.72 1.99 16.42
N GLY A 45 5.57 0.99 16.62
CA GLY A 45 5.32 -0.11 17.54
C GLY A 45 4.30 -1.14 17.02
N LYS A 46 3.93 -1.07 15.76
CA LYS A 46 3.00 -1.99 15.11
C LYS A 46 3.69 -2.80 14.02
N VAL A 47 3.20 -4.01 13.80
CA VAL A 47 3.51 -4.74 12.56
C VAL A 47 2.69 -4.12 11.45
N VAL A 48 3.34 -3.70 10.36
CA VAL A 48 2.67 -2.97 9.27
C VAL A 48 2.74 -3.77 7.99
N VAL A 49 1.61 -3.86 7.28
CA VAL A 49 1.57 -4.23 5.87
C VAL A 49 1.21 -3.00 5.06
N ALA A 50 2.16 -2.49 4.27
CA ALA A 50 1.89 -1.46 3.28
C ALA A 50 1.51 -2.12 1.95
N PHE A 51 0.27 -1.93 1.56
CA PHE A 51 -0.34 -2.48 0.35
C PHE A 51 -0.43 -1.38 -0.72
N PHE A 52 0.56 -1.34 -1.61
CA PHE A 52 0.54 -0.44 -2.77
C PHE A 52 -0.39 -0.97 -3.85
N TRP A 53 -1.40 -0.19 -4.21
CA TRP A 53 -2.47 -0.64 -5.08
C TRP A 53 -2.90 0.40 -6.13
N ALA A 54 -3.72 -0.06 -7.09
CA ALA A 54 -4.35 0.77 -8.10
C ALA A 54 -5.80 0.30 -8.33
N HIS A 55 -6.71 1.24 -8.56
CA HIS A 55 -8.13 0.94 -8.77
C HIS A 55 -8.41 0.04 -9.99
N TRP A 56 -7.55 0.11 -11.00
CA TRP A 56 -7.64 -0.69 -12.23
C TRP A 56 -6.98 -2.07 -12.14
N CYS A 57 -6.29 -2.37 -11.05
CA CYS A 57 -5.47 -3.58 -10.88
C CYS A 57 -6.33 -4.78 -10.43
N PRO A 58 -6.49 -5.84 -11.25
CA PRO A 58 -7.27 -7.01 -10.86
C PRO A 58 -6.67 -7.79 -9.68
N ASP A 59 -5.33 -7.87 -9.62
CA ASP A 59 -4.62 -8.57 -8.55
C ASP A 59 -4.77 -7.86 -7.22
N CYS A 60 -4.87 -6.53 -7.24
CA CYS A 60 -5.15 -5.74 -6.05
C CYS A 60 -6.53 -6.08 -5.47
N LYS A 61 -7.53 -6.22 -6.33
CA LYS A 61 -8.89 -6.62 -5.94
C LYS A 61 -8.96 -8.04 -5.36
N ARG A 62 -8.05 -8.93 -5.79
CA ARG A 62 -7.93 -10.28 -5.21
C ARG A 62 -7.15 -10.29 -3.90
N GLN A 63 -6.20 -9.37 -3.73
CA GLN A 63 -5.39 -9.26 -2.52
C GLN A 63 -6.17 -8.66 -1.35
N GLU A 64 -7.05 -7.72 -1.62
CA GLU A 64 -7.77 -6.97 -0.59
C GLU A 64 -8.57 -7.86 0.38
N PRO A 65 -9.38 -8.85 -0.05
CA PRO A 65 -10.09 -9.74 0.88
C PRO A 65 -9.16 -10.55 1.79
N ILE A 66 -7.97 -10.90 1.31
CA ILE A 66 -6.94 -11.59 2.12
C ILE A 66 -6.44 -10.66 3.22
N LEU A 67 -6.20 -9.40 2.89
CA LEU A 67 -5.77 -8.39 3.86
C LEU A 67 -6.88 -8.10 4.88
N ALA A 68 -8.13 -8.08 4.46
CA ALA A 68 -9.28 -7.91 5.36
C ALA A 68 -9.37 -9.06 6.38
N ALA A 69 -9.21 -10.30 5.95
CA ALA A 69 -9.21 -11.46 6.84
C ALA A 69 -8.04 -11.39 7.86
N LEU A 70 -6.84 -10.99 7.40
CA LEU A 70 -5.70 -10.83 8.30
C LEU A 70 -5.88 -9.67 9.28
N HIS A 71 -6.53 -8.58 8.87
CA HIS A 71 -6.86 -7.48 9.77
C HIS A 71 -7.87 -7.93 10.84
N GLU A 72 -8.87 -8.72 10.49
CA GLU A 72 -9.83 -9.29 11.45
C GLU A 72 -9.12 -10.22 12.45
N GLU A 73 -8.17 -11.05 11.99
CA GLU A 73 -7.47 -12.01 12.83
C GLU A 73 -6.40 -11.36 13.74
N TYR A 74 -5.70 -10.31 13.26
CA TYR A 74 -4.51 -9.76 13.93
C TYR A 74 -4.57 -8.26 14.26
N GLY A 75 -5.59 -7.53 13.83
CA GLY A 75 -5.71 -6.09 14.08
C GLY A 75 -5.59 -5.73 15.56
N ASP A 76 -6.33 -6.42 16.43
CA ASP A 76 -6.29 -6.23 17.89
C ASP A 76 -4.97 -6.70 18.53
N ARG A 77 -4.15 -7.46 17.78
CA ARG A 77 -2.84 -7.95 18.21
C ARG A 77 -1.68 -7.07 17.74
N GLY A 78 -1.99 -5.96 17.07
CA GLY A 78 -1.02 -4.96 16.67
C GLY A 78 -0.64 -4.99 15.19
N LEU A 79 -1.38 -5.69 14.33
CA LEU A 79 -1.27 -5.56 12.89
C LEU A 79 -1.97 -4.29 12.42
N THR A 80 -1.32 -3.52 11.59
CA THR A 80 -1.90 -2.37 10.88
C THR A 80 -1.65 -2.52 9.38
N ILE A 81 -2.67 -2.24 8.58
CA ILE A 81 -2.56 -2.27 7.13
C ILE A 81 -2.82 -0.87 6.60
N VAL A 82 -1.93 -0.36 5.77
CA VAL A 82 -2.07 0.91 5.07
C VAL A 82 -2.07 0.66 3.57
N GLY A 83 -2.87 1.41 2.84
CA GLY A 83 -3.05 1.22 1.39
C GLY A 83 -2.57 2.42 0.57
N PRO A 84 -1.26 2.67 0.44
CA PRO A 84 -0.78 3.76 -0.40
C PRO A 84 -1.22 3.57 -1.85
N THR A 85 -1.76 4.64 -2.45
CA THR A 85 -2.09 4.70 -3.86
C THR A 85 -1.72 6.04 -4.46
N GLN A 86 -1.97 6.23 -5.73
CA GLN A 86 -1.82 7.49 -6.44
C GLN A 86 -2.99 7.71 -7.38
N LEU A 87 -3.16 8.92 -7.86
CA LEU A 87 -4.06 9.21 -8.96
C LEU A 87 -3.36 8.89 -10.29
N TYR A 88 -4.06 8.22 -11.17
CA TYR A 88 -3.55 7.72 -12.45
C TYR A 88 -4.01 8.55 -13.65
N GLY A 89 -4.90 9.53 -13.44
CA GLY A 89 -5.44 10.41 -14.49
C GLY A 89 -6.57 9.78 -15.30
N PHE A 90 -7.21 8.72 -14.79
CA PHE A 90 -8.35 8.08 -15.44
C PHE A 90 -9.26 7.34 -14.44
N THR A 91 -10.51 7.14 -14.84
CA THR A 91 -11.53 6.39 -14.13
C THR A 91 -11.75 5.01 -14.79
N SER A 92 -12.94 4.43 -14.65
CA SER A 92 -13.31 3.16 -15.25
C SER A 92 -13.07 3.17 -16.77
N ARG A 93 -12.68 2.01 -17.32
CA ARG A 93 -12.45 1.79 -18.75
C ARG A 93 -11.44 2.75 -19.41
N GLY A 94 -10.53 3.34 -18.62
CA GLY A 94 -9.51 4.24 -19.13
C GLY A 94 -10.01 5.61 -19.57
N GLN A 95 -11.15 6.06 -19.08
CA GLN A 95 -11.66 7.42 -19.31
C GLN A 95 -10.75 8.42 -18.60
N THR A 96 -10.14 9.34 -19.36
CA THR A 96 -9.32 10.42 -18.79
C THR A 96 -10.11 11.20 -17.76
N ALA A 97 -9.49 11.51 -16.63
CA ALA A 97 -10.11 12.23 -15.53
C ALA A 97 -9.14 13.24 -14.90
N THR A 98 -9.70 14.34 -14.42
CA THR A 98 -8.96 15.25 -13.53
C THR A 98 -8.74 14.58 -12.16
N PRO A 99 -7.84 15.09 -11.32
CA PRO A 99 -7.66 14.57 -9.96
C PRO A 99 -8.97 14.52 -9.16
N GLU A 100 -9.81 15.55 -9.28
CA GLU A 100 -11.08 15.66 -8.59
C GLU A 100 -12.09 14.62 -9.08
N GLU A 101 -12.14 14.39 -10.40
CA GLU A 101 -13.03 13.40 -11.03
C GLU A 101 -12.58 11.96 -10.65
N GLU A 102 -11.27 11.68 -10.64
CA GLU A 102 -10.76 10.39 -10.24
C GLU A 102 -11.01 10.13 -8.75
N LEU A 103 -10.84 11.14 -7.88
CA LEU A 103 -11.13 11.03 -6.46
C LEU A 103 -12.63 10.78 -6.21
N ALA A 104 -13.50 11.48 -6.91
CA ALA A 104 -14.95 11.26 -6.86
C ALA A 104 -15.32 9.84 -7.31
N TYR A 105 -14.69 9.34 -8.36
CA TYR A 105 -14.85 7.94 -8.79
C TYR A 105 -14.39 6.95 -7.73
N LEU A 106 -13.21 7.16 -7.12
CA LEU A 106 -12.67 6.28 -6.09
C LEU A 106 -13.55 6.22 -4.83
N THR A 107 -14.15 7.34 -4.45
CA THR A 107 -15.03 7.43 -3.26
C THR A 107 -16.48 7.04 -3.54
N GLY A 108 -16.91 7.05 -4.80
CA GLY A 108 -18.24 6.68 -5.27
C GLY A 108 -18.27 5.32 -5.98
N ASP A 109 -18.42 5.33 -7.30
CA ASP A 109 -18.65 4.14 -8.13
C ASP A 109 -17.66 3.00 -7.91
N TYR A 110 -16.37 3.32 -7.69
CA TYR A 110 -15.37 2.31 -7.38
C TYR A 110 -15.62 1.70 -6.01
N ASN A 111 -15.81 2.53 -4.98
CA ASN A 111 -16.02 2.08 -3.60
C ASN A 111 -17.33 1.29 -3.44
N ASP A 112 -18.35 1.57 -4.25
CA ASP A 112 -19.60 0.81 -4.26
C ASP A 112 -19.42 -0.61 -4.79
N GLN A 113 -18.49 -0.82 -5.71
CA GLN A 113 -18.19 -2.12 -6.31
C GLN A 113 -17.06 -2.86 -5.57
N PHE A 114 -16.07 -2.13 -5.07
CA PHE A 114 -14.88 -2.62 -4.38
C PHE A 114 -14.66 -1.77 -3.13
N PRO A 115 -15.39 -2.05 -2.04
CA PRO A 115 -15.33 -1.22 -0.84
C PRO A 115 -13.93 -1.18 -0.25
N VAL A 116 -13.34 0.02 -0.18
CA VAL A 116 -12.09 0.22 0.54
C VAL A 116 -12.39 0.20 2.03
N PRO A 117 -11.76 -0.70 2.82
CA PRO A 117 -12.10 -0.85 4.24
C PRO A 117 -11.89 0.43 5.05
N SER A 118 -12.81 0.73 5.96
CA SER A 118 -12.74 1.94 6.80
C SER A 118 -11.58 1.92 7.82
N TRP A 119 -11.09 0.74 8.15
CA TRP A 119 -9.95 0.55 9.04
C TRP A 119 -8.59 0.79 8.33
N MET A 120 -8.56 0.82 7.00
CA MET A 120 -7.34 1.03 6.23
C MET A 120 -7.13 2.51 5.90
N GLY A 121 -6.04 3.10 6.38
CA GLY A 121 -5.60 4.42 5.94
C GLY A 121 -5.09 4.36 4.49
N VAL A 122 -5.56 5.26 3.64
CA VAL A 122 -5.20 5.29 2.22
C VAL A 122 -4.58 6.65 1.87
N PRO A 123 -3.26 6.82 2.10
CA PRO A 123 -2.55 8.00 1.64
C PRO A 123 -2.41 7.99 0.12
N ILE A 124 -2.70 9.11 -0.51
CA ILE A 124 -2.57 9.32 -1.94
C ILE A 124 -1.35 10.22 -2.18
N SER A 125 -0.35 9.69 -2.84
CA SER A 125 0.78 10.42 -3.40
C SER A 125 1.57 9.55 -4.37
N LYS A 126 1.93 10.13 -5.52
CA LYS A 126 2.81 9.49 -6.50
C LYS A 126 4.23 9.30 -5.97
N ASP A 127 4.67 10.15 -5.04
CA ASP A 127 6.02 10.13 -4.49
C ASP A 127 6.25 8.87 -3.63
N ASN A 128 5.21 8.28 -3.04
CA ASN A 128 5.32 6.99 -2.39
C ASN A 128 5.80 5.89 -3.35
N PHE A 129 5.30 5.85 -4.58
CA PHE A 129 5.73 4.86 -5.57
C PHE A 129 7.19 5.02 -6.00
N LEU A 130 7.72 6.25 -5.95
CA LEU A 130 9.13 6.54 -6.18
C LEU A 130 9.99 6.20 -4.97
N ASN A 131 9.60 6.66 -3.79
CA ASN A 131 10.36 6.53 -2.55
C ASN A 131 10.49 5.08 -2.09
N PHE A 132 9.50 4.24 -2.40
CA PHE A 132 9.49 2.81 -2.09
C PHE A 132 9.92 1.92 -3.26
N GLY A 133 10.27 2.48 -4.41
CA GLY A 133 10.69 1.71 -5.59
C GLY A 133 9.57 0.89 -6.23
N VAL A 134 8.30 1.22 -5.96
CA VAL A 134 7.15 0.46 -6.46
C VAL A 134 6.99 0.68 -7.96
N SER A 135 7.09 -0.39 -8.74
CA SER A 135 6.94 -0.39 -10.21
C SER A 135 5.82 -1.31 -10.70
N THR A 136 5.22 -2.07 -9.82
CA THR A 136 4.06 -2.92 -10.11
C THR A 136 3.04 -2.88 -8.97
N THR A 137 1.78 -3.16 -9.27
CA THR A 137 0.71 -3.32 -8.27
C THR A 137 0.06 -4.70 -8.40
N PRO A 138 -0.27 -5.33 -7.27
CA PRO A 138 0.08 -4.88 -5.93
C PRO A 138 1.57 -5.02 -5.64
N THR A 139 2.06 -4.23 -4.70
CA THR A 139 3.31 -4.49 -3.97
C THR A 139 3.00 -4.48 -2.48
N LEU A 140 3.47 -5.49 -1.77
CA LEU A 140 3.29 -5.64 -0.33
C LEU A 140 4.63 -5.44 0.37
N ILE A 141 4.65 -4.56 1.37
CA ILE A 141 5.85 -4.33 2.19
C ILE A 141 5.47 -4.61 3.63
N LEU A 142 6.16 -5.58 4.25
CA LEU A 142 5.96 -5.96 5.63
C LEU A 142 7.03 -5.31 6.50
N VAL A 143 6.60 -4.71 7.62
CA VAL A 143 7.44 -3.93 8.53
C VAL A 143 7.22 -4.43 9.95
N ASP A 144 8.30 -4.57 10.72
CA ASP A 144 8.23 -4.96 12.13
C ASP A 144 7.88 -3.79 13.05
N ARG A 145 7.81 -4.06 14.36
CA ARG A 145 7.47 -3.07 15.39
C ARG A 145 8.53 -1.98 15.55
N GLU A 146 9.78 -2.26 15.18
CA GLU A 146 10.90 -1.33 15.19
C GLU A 146 10.91 -0.41 13.96
N GLY A 147 10.00 -0.67 13.00
CA GLY A 147 9.89 0.10 11.77
C GLY A 147 10.89 -0.33 10.70
N VAL A 148 11.40 -1.56 10.77
CA VAL A 148 12.33 -2.11 9.78
C VAL A 148 11.57 -2.97 8.77
N VAL A 149 11.88 -2.79 7.49
CA VAL A 149 11.28 -3.59 6.41
C VAL A 149 11.78 -5.03 6.48
N GLN A 150 10.89 -5.97 6.71
CA GLN A 150 11.17 -7.40 6.81
C GLN A 150 10.95 -8.14 5.49
N ARG A 151 10.03 -7.65 4.67
CA ARG A 151 9.76 -8.23 3.36
C ARG A 151 9.30 -7.17 2.37
N TYR A 152 9.83 -7.22 1.15
CA TYR A 152 9.38 -6.46 0.00
C TYR A 152 8.91 -7.42 -1.10
N ASN A 153 7.62 -7.45 -1.39
CA ASN A 153 7.04 -8.41 -2.32
C ASN A 153 6.27 -7.72 -3.47
N PRO A 154 6.84 -7.62 -4.66
CA PRO A 154 6.07 -7.27 -5.86
C PRO A 154 5.13 -8.42 -6.22
N GLY A 155 3.84 -8.12 -6.35
CA GLY A 155 2.79 -9.11 -6.63
C GLY A 155 1.99 -9.50 -5.40
N THR A 156 1.14 -10.52 -5.57
CA THR A 156 0.25 -11.02 -4.53
C THR A 156 0.95 -12.00 -3.59
N LEU A 157 0.43 -12.12 -2.38
CA LEU A 157 0.73 -13.19 -1.44
C LEU A 157 -0.58 -13.82 -0.97
N SER A 158 -0.58 -15.13 -0.81
CA SER A 158 -1.71 -15.85 -0.22
C SER A 158 -1.88 -15.52 1.26
N HIS A 159 -3.04 -15.88 1.82
CA HIS A 159 -3.29 -15.74 3.25
C HIS A 159 -2.23 -16.45 4.09
N ASP A 160 -1.90 -17.69 3.75
CA ASP A 160 -0.94 -18.51 4.52
C ASP A 160 0.48 -17.96 4.43
N GLU A 161 0.89 -17.45 3.27
CA GLU A 161 2.20 -16.80 3.11
C GLU A 161 2.30 -15.53 3.97
N LEU A 162 1.28 -14.67 3.92
CA LEU A 162 1.24 -13.46 4.75
C LEU A 162 1.18 -13.80 6.25
N LYS A 163 0.35 -14.76 6.63
CA LYS A 163 0.25 -15.25 8.01
C LYS A 163 1.60 -15.72 8.54
N ALA A 164 2.31 -16.55 7.77
CA ALA A 164 3.63 -17.06 8.14
C ALA A 164 4.68 -15.95 8.31
N LEU A 165 4.55 -14.84 7.59
CA LEU A 165 5.42 -13.67 7.72
C LEU A 165 5.03 -12.77 8.90
N ILE A 166 3.73 -12.61 9.17
CA ILE A 166 3.19 -11.68 10.18
C ILE A 166 3.32 -12.26 11.60
N GLU A 167 2.96 -13.52 11.80
CA GLU A 167 2.91 -14.12 13.14
C GLU A 167 4.22 -14.00 13.93
N PRO A 168 5.40 -14.29 13.37
CA PRO A 168 6.66 -14.13 14.10
C PRO A 168 6.93 -12.70 14.56
N LEU A 169 6.49 -11.69 13.77
CA LEU A 169 6.70 -10.28 14.09
C LEU A 169 5.73 -9.77 15.18
N LEU A 170 4.57 -10.38 15.29
CA LEU A 170 3.60 -10.05 16.35
C LEU A 170 4.04 -10.59 17.72
N LEU A 171 4.96 -11.55 17.76
CA LEU A 171 5.48 -12.14 19.00
C LEU A 171 6.72 -11.44 19.56
N GLN A 172 7.30 -10.53 18.78
CA GLN A 172 8.41 -9.67 19.18
C GLN A 172 7.87 -8.46 19.98
#